data_ea8fe45d1bb32f941e966921e84038d6
#
_entry.id   ea8fe45d1bb32f941e966921e84038d6
#
_cell.length_a   1.000
_cell.length_b   1.000
_cell.length_c   1.000
_cell.angle_alpha   90.00
_cell.angle_beta   90.00
_cell.angle_gamma   90.00
#
_symmetry.space_group_name_H-M   'P 1'
#
loop_
_entity.id
_entity.type
_entity.pdbx_description
1 polymer ?
#
loop_
_entity_poly.entity_id
_entity_poly.type
_entity_poly.pdbx_seq_one_letter_code
_entity_poly.pdbx_strand_id
1 'polypeptide(L)'
;MFLHLGYMNWFSPLVLFFLTSISALKMKSISPLYTPKTPNQLLYSESLDNTEKTMTVALGPAGSGKTLLACVNAISCLKRGDIHKIVLTRPLVSVEEEEIGFLPGNLVTKMDPWTKPMFDIFKEFYSVGDLNNMVKLGIIEVAPLAFMRGRTFHRSFVLADEMQNASPSQMLMLTTRMGQESKLVVTGDLNQSDRYENNGLRHFLNKFDEYRFKYGHDKALKYIDVIEMNSGDICRSPFVSSILDILGET
;
A
#
# COMPACT_ATOMS: atom_id res chain seq x y z
N MET A 1 -23.03 43.43 29.87
CA MET A 1 -21.85 42.83 30.50
C MET A 1 -21.57 41.51 29.75
N PHE A 2 -20.80 41.64 28.68
CA PHE A 2 -20.53 40.54 27.73
C PHE A 2 -19.26 39.82 28.19
N LEU A 3 -19.37 38.52 28.49
CA LEU A 3 -18.22 37.65 28.75
C LEU A 3 -17.79 37.01 27.41
N HIS A 4 -16.63 37.44 26.96
CA HIS A 4 -15.88 36.83 25.85
C HIS A 4 -15.22 35.56 26.36
N LEU A 5 -15.70 34.39 25.97
CA LEU A 5 -14.99 33.11 26.12
C LEU A 5 -14.06 32.92 24.93
N GLY A 6 -12.79 33.17 25.16
CA GLY A 6 -11.73 32.88 24.20
C GLY A 6 -11.54 31.37 24.05
N TYR A 7 -11.66 30.86 22.85
CA TYR A 7 -11.23 29.51 22.50
C TYR A 7 -9.70 29.45 22.54
N MET A 8 -9.16 28.89 23.62
CA MET A 8 -7.74 28.54 23.70
C MET A 8 -7.48 27.34 22.80
N ASN A 9 -6.73 27.56 21.71
CA ASN A 9 -6.14 26.52 20.86
C ASN A 9 -5.19 25.63 21.67
N TRP A 10 -5.66 24.47 22.08
CA TRP A 10 -4.83 23.42 22.66
C TRP A 10 -4.23 22.55 21.55
N PHE A 11 -3.38 23.12 20.72
CA PHE A 11 -2.44 22.30 19.96
C PHE A 11 -1.25 21.99 20.89
N SER A 12 -1.15 20.71 21.28
CA SER A 12 -0.03 20.23 22.06
C SER A 12 1.29 20.59 21.37
N PRO A 13 2.30 21.12 22.10
CA PRO A 13 3.63 21.41 21.54
C PRO A 13 4.27 20.21 20.81
N LEU A 14 3.87 18.99 21.17
CA LEU A 14 4.27 17.75 20.50
C LEU A 14 3.80 17.70 19.03
N VAL A 15 2.58 18.15 18.72
CA VAL A 15 2.05 18.13 17.34
C VAL A 15 2.80 19.14 16.47
N LEU A 16 3.13 20.30 17.02
CA LEU A 16 3.91 21.31 16.31
C LEU A 16 5.36 20.83 16.07
N PHE A 17 5.96 20.14 17.03
CA PHE A 17 7.29 19.53 16.90
C PHE A 17 7.30 18.41 15.85
N PHE A 18 6.22 17.62 15.73
CA PHE A 18 6.06 16.60 14.71
C PHE A 18 5.99 17.21 13.30
N LEU A 19 5.21 18.27 13.11
CA LEU A 19 5.07 18.94 11.81
C LEU A 19 6.38 19.60 11.35
N THR A 20 7.14 20.20 12.27
CA THR A 20 8.44 20.80 11.97
C THR A 20 9.53 19.76 11.70
N SER A 21 9.47 18.59 12.32
CA SER A 21 10.43 17.50 12.10
C SER A 21 10.27 16.87 10.71
N ILE A 22 9.04 16.75 10.21
CA ILE A 22 8.79 16.20 8.85
C ILE A 22 9.23 17.19 7.77
N SER A 23 9.07 18.49 7.99
CA SER A 23 9.49 19.53 7.02
C SER A 23 11.02 19.71 6.94
N ALA A 24 11.76 19.28 7.95
CA ALA A 24 13.23 19.34 8.00
C ALA A 24 13.92 18.16 7.28
N LEU A 25 13.18 17.11 6.88
CA LEU A 25 13.73 16.00 6.11
C LEU A 25 14.14 16.49 4.72
N LYS A 26 15.44 16.56 4.43
CA LYS A 26 15.98 16.94 3.13
C LYS A 26 15.46 16.02 2.03
N MET A 27 14.62 16.57 1.15
CA MET A 27 13.98 15.85 0.06
C MET A 27 14.88 15.77 -1.17
N LYS A 28 15.05 14.56 -1.71
CA LYS A 28 15.39 14.40 -3.12
C LYS A 28 14.12 14.62 -3.97
N SER A 29 14.23 15.28 -5.13
CA SER A 29 13.13 15.38 -6.10
C SER A 29 12.70 13.98 -6.54
N ILE A 30 11.41 13.81 -6.87
CA ILE A 30 10.92 12.54 -7.43
C ILE A 30 11.71 12.25 -8.70
N SER A 31 12.40 11.12 -8.74
CA SER A 31 13.10 10.68 -9.93
C SER A 31 12.11 10.39 -11.06
N PRO A 32 12.40 10.77 -12.32
CA PRO A 32 11.58 10.40 -13.48
C PRO A 32 11.35 8.88 -13.62
N LEU A 33 12.17 8.06 -12.96
CA LEU A 33 12.03 6.60 -12.91
C LEU A 33 10.71 6.14 -12.27
N TYR A 34 10.08 6.97 -11.44
CA TYR A 34 8.90 6.61 -10.65
C TYR A 34 7.60 7.25 -11.15
N THR A 35 7.61 7.74 -12.38
CA THR A 35 6.38 8.24 -13.04
C THR A 35 5.67 7.11 -13.79
N PRO A 36 4.33 7.15 -13.88
CA PRO A 36 3.57 6.25 -14.72
C PRO A 36 4.07 6.29 -16.17
N LYS A 37 4.25 5.13 -16.81
CA LYS A 37 4.77 4.99 -18.18
C LYS A 37 3.74 4.45 -19.15
N THR A 38 2.65 3.89 -18.63
CA THR A 38 1.58 3.29 -19.44
C THR A 38 0.23 3.88 -19.05
N PRO A 39 -0.80 3.77 -19.93
CA PRO A 39 -2.13 4.28 -19.60
C PRO A 39 -2.72 3.66 -18.32
N ASN A 40 -2.54 2.35 -18.09
CA ASN A 40 -3.07 1.70 -16.89
C ASN A 40 -2.32 2.14 -15.63
N GLN A 41 -0.99 2.36 -15.71
CA GLN A 41 -0.22 2.95 -14.62
C GLN A 41 -0.66 4.38 -14.32
N LEU A 42 -1.03 5.16 -15.33
CA LEU A 42 -1.56 6.51 -15.15
C LEU A 42 -2.92 6.47 -14.43
N LEU A 43 -3.86 5.64 -14.90
CA LEU A 43 -5.17 5.43 -14.24
C LEU A 43 -4.99 5.00 -12.78
N TYR A 44 -4.03 4.12 -12.52
CA TYR A 44 -3.71 3.71 -11.16
C TYR A 44 -3.20 4.86 -10.31
N SER A 45 -2.29 5.67 -10.83
CA SER A 45 -1.77 6.84 -10.13
C SER A 45 -2.87 7.86 -9.83
N GLU A 46 -3.78 8.10 -10.79
CA GLU A 46 -4.94 8.98 -10.61
C GLU A 46 -5.88 8.46 -9.51
N SER A 47 -6.16 7.15 -9.50
CA SER A 47 -6.95 6.52 -8.44
C SER A 47 -6.28 6.64 -7.06
N LEU A 48 -4.95 6.49 -7.01
CA LEU A 48 -4.19 6.65 -5.76
C LEU A 48 -4.26 8.08 -5.22
N ASP A 49 -4.21 9.09 -6.10
CA ASP A 49 -4.30 10.50 -5.72
C ASP A 49 -5.74 10.97 -5.41
N ASN A 50 -6.75 10.22 -5.84
CA ASN A 50 -8.15 10.57 -5.60
C ASN A 50 -8.51 10.32 -4.12
N THR A 51 -8.76 11.41 -3.39
CA THR A 51 -9.11 11.38 -1.95
C THR A 51 -10.49 10.82 -1.65
N GLU A 52 -11.40 10.79 -2.64
CA GLU A 52 -12.73 10.17 -2.48
C GLU A 52 -12.65 8.64 -2.50
N LYS A 53 -11.58 8.08 -3.06
CA LYS A 53 -11.37 6.64 -3.12
C LYS A 53 -10.66 6.14 -1.87
N THR A 54 -11.42 5.56 -0.97
CA THR A 54 -10.87 4.96 0.26
C THR A 54 -10.08 3.68 -0.04
N MET A 55 -10.45 2.94 -1.10
CA MET A 55 -9.78 1.70 -1.48
C MET A 55 -9.45 1.70 -2.98
N THR A 56 -8.21 1.36 -3.30
CA THR A 56 -7.76 1.09 -4.67
C THR A 56 -7.17 -0.33 -4.73
N VAL A 57 -7.70 -1.14 -5.64
CA VAL A 57 -7.20 -2.49 -5.92
C VAL A 57 -6.43 -2.46 -7.23
N ALA A 58 -5.17 -2.85 -7.21
CA ALA A 58 -4.32 -2.97 -8.39
C ALA A 58 -4.02 -4.44 -8.66
N LEU A 59 -4.49 -4.94 -9.78
CA LEU A 59 -4.29 -6.32 -10.25
C LEU A 59 -3.31 -6.35 -11.41
N GLY A 60 -2.59 -7.46 -11.56
CA GLY A 60 -1.76 -7.69 -12.75
C GLY A 60 -0.43 -8.37 -12.45
N PRO A 61 0.37 -8.63 -13.49
CA PRO A 61 1.59 -9.41 -13.37
C PRO A 61 2.68 -8.70 -12.55
N ALA A 62 3.65 -9.46 -12.07
CA ALA A 62 4.85 -8.93 -11.45
C ALA A 62 5.57 -7.96 -12.42
N GLY A 63 6.14 -6.88 -11.87
CA GLY A 63 6.84 -5.86 -12.67
C GLY A 63 5.95 -4.82 -13.36
N SER A 64 4.62 -4.89 -13.23
CA SER A 64 3.70 -3.86 -13.77
C SER A 64 3.67 -2.54 -12.98
N GLY A 65 4.42 -2.43 -11.88
CA GLY A 65 4.58 -1.19 -11.12
C GLY A 65 3.58 -0.99 -9.97
N LYS A 66 2.74 -1.96 -9.65
CA LYS A 66 1.72 -1.86 -8.58
C LYS A 66 2.28 -1.36 -7.25
N THR A 67 3.21 -2.10 -6.68
CA THR A 67 3.83 -1.80 -5.37
C THR A 67 4.68 -0.53 -5.44
N LEU A 68 5.38 -0.31 -6.56
CA LEU A 68 6.20 0.88 -6.78
C LEU A 68 5.37 2.16 -6.72
N LEU A 69 4.33 2.28 -7.54
CA LEU A 69 3.48 3.46 -7.61
C LEU A 69 2.73 3.70 -6.30
N ALA A 70 2.28 2.63 -5.63
CA ALA A 70 1.67 2.73 -4.30
C ALA A 70 2.65 3.30 -3.26
N CYS A 71 3.90 2.84 -3.23
CA CYS A 71 4.93 3.35 -2.31
C CYS A 71 5.24 4.83 -2.58
N VAL A 72 5.37 5.23 -3.84
CA VAL A 72 5.61 6.62 -4.23
C VAL A 72 4.44 7.53 -3.83
N ASN A 73 3.21 7.07 -4.04
CA ASN A 73 2.02 7.81 -3.63
C ASN A 73 1.91 7.93 -2.11
N ALA A 74 2.17 6.84 -1.36
CA ALA A 74 2.18 6.86 0.10
C ALA A 74 3.17 7.91 0.66
N ILE A 75 4.37 7.97 0.08
CA ILE A 75 5.37 8.99 0.45
C ILE A 75 4.85 10.40 0.12
N SER A 76 4.23 10.58 -1.03
CA SER A 76 3.68 11.87 -1.45
C SER A 76 2.57 12.33 -0.51
N CYS A 77 1.63 11.45 -0.15
CA CYS A 77 0.57 11.73 0.83
C CYS A 77 1.13 12.07 2.22
N LEU A 78 2.16 11.33 2.67
CA LEU A 78 2.83 11.62 3.94
C LEU A 78 3.51 12.99 3.94
N LYS A 79 4.16 13.36 2.83
CA LYS A 79 4.82 14.67 2.67
C LYS A 79 3.84 15.83 2.61
N ARG A 80 2.69 15.66 1.98
CA ARG A 80 1.62 16.67 1.95
C ARG A 80 0.91 16.81 3.31
N GLY A 81 1.10 15.83 4.23
CA GLY A 81 0.40 15.79 5.51
C GLY A 81 -1.03 15.26 5.41
N ASP A 82 -1.40 14.67 4.27
CA ASP A 82 -2.71 14.03 4.06
C ASP A 82 -2.88 12.84 5.00
N ILE A 83 -1.79 12.15 5.29
CA ILE A 83 -1.70 11.02 6.21
C ILE A 83 -0.60 11.26 7.25
N HIS A 84 -0.66 10.53 8.37
CA HIS A 84 0.37 10.53 9.41
C HIS A 84 1.16 9.23 9.49
N LYS A 85 0.68 8.19 8.83
CA LYS A 85 1.27 6.85 8.93
C LYS A 85 1.18 6.10 7.61
N ILE A 86 2.24 5.37 7.28
CA ILE A 86 2.26 4.33 6.25
C ILE A 86 2.31 2.97 6.95
N VAL A 87 1.40 2.08 6.59
CA VAL A 87 1.35 0.71 7.12
C VAL A 87 1.57 -0.26 5.97
N LEU A 88 2.59 -1.08 6.08
CA LEU A 88 2.92 -2.13 5.12
C LEU A 88 2.45 -3.47 5.68
N THR A 89 1.65 -4.19 4.92
CA THR A 89 1.14 -5.51 5.32
C THR A 89 1.12 -6.48 4.16
N ARG A 90 1.21 -7.77 4.50
CA ARG A 90 1.14 -8.88 3.55
C ARG A 90 0.55 -10.10 4.24
N PRO A 91 -0.23 -10.95 3.55
CA PRO A 91 -0.58 -12.27 4.06
C PRO A 91 0.69 -13.10 4.28
N LEU A 92 0.77 -13.77 5.41
CA LEU A 92 1.81 -14.77 5.63
C LEU A 92 1.37 -16.06 4.94
N VAL A 93 2.11 -16.50 3.97
CA VAL A 93 1.98 -17.82 3.38
C VAL A 93 2.98 -18.72 4.10
N SER A 94 2.53 -19.82 4.66
CA SER A 94 3.44 -20.88 5.09
C SER A 94 3.96 -21.55 3.81
N VAL A 95 5.13 -21.17 3.37
CA VAL A 95 5.85 -21.89 2.33
C VAL A 95 6.39 -23.14 3.00
N GLU A 96 6.01 -24.32 2.53
CA GLU A 96 6.40 -25.62 3.11
C GLU A 96 7.91 -25.83 3.17
N GLU A 97 8.71 -25.03 2.46
CA GLU A 97 10.17 -25.12 2.41
C GLU A 97 10.91 -23.99 3.13
N GLU A 98 10.25 -22.87 3.45
CA GLU A 98 10.84 -21.81 4.27
C GLU A 98 10.01 -21.62 5.54
N GLU A 99 10.27 -22.42 6.56
CA GLU A 99 9.73 -22.20 7.88
C GLU A 99 10.22 -20.85 8.42
N ILE A 100 9.38 -19.83 8.32
CA ILE A 100 9.61 -18.52 8.98
C ILE A 100 9.96 -18.72 10.47
N GLY A 101 9.66 -19.90 11.02
CA GLY A 101 10.01 -20.34 12.37
C GLY A 101 11.51 -20.37 12.67
N PHE A 102 12.36 -20.68 11.71
CA PHE A 102 13.81 -20.85 11.90
C PHE A 102 14.65 -19.57 11.81
N LEU A 103 14.09 -18.45 11.29
CA LEU A 103 14.82 -17.19 11.29
C LEU A 103 14.94 -16.66 12.72
N PRO A 104 16.16 -16.43 13.25
CA PRO A 104 16.33 -15.84 14.57
C PRO A 104 15.82 -14.41 14.58
N GLY A 105 15.05 -14.05 15.61
CA GLY A 105 14.53 -12.69 15.79
C GLY A 105 13.03 -12.63 16.07
N ASN A 106 12.55 -11.43 16.32
CA ASN A 106 11.13 -11.18 16.48
C ASN A 106 10.39 -11.18 15.11
N LEU A 107 9.06 -11.20 15.13
CA LEU A 107 8.24 -11.28 13.91
C LEU A 107 8.53 -10.14 12.90
N VAL A 108 8.88 -8.96 13.37
CA VAL A 108 9.24 -7.81 12.52
C VAL A 108 10.51 -8.10 11.75
N THR A 109 11.52 -8.69 12.39
CA THR A 109 12.78 -9.10 11.73
C THR A 109 12.54 -10.20 10.70
N LYS A 110 11.58 -11.11 10.94
CA LYS A 110 11.20 -12.16 9.99
C LYS A 110 10.44 -11.63 8.77
N MET A 111 9.83 -10.46 8.87
CA MET A 111 9.16 -9.79 7.75
C MET A 111 10.10 -8.93 6.90
N ASP A 112 11.35 -8.74 7.33
CA ASP A 112 12.36 -7.91 6.67
C ASP A 112 12.57 -8.28 5.18
N PRO A 113 12.64 -9.56 4.78
CA PRO A 113 12.91 -9.93 3.39
C PRO A 113 11.85 -9.41 2.40
N TRP A 114 10.56 -9.46 2.72
CA TRP A 114 9.53 -9.03 1.79
C TRP A 114 9.28 -7.52 1.79
N THR A 115 9.60 -6.82 2.89
CA THR A 115 9.51 -5.36 2.94
C THR A 115 10.69 -4.68 2.27
N LYS A 116 11.81 -5.39 2.10
CA LYS A 116 13.05 -4.85 1.52
C LYS A 116 12.83 -4.13 0.18
N PRO A 117 12.07 -4.67 -0.80
CA PRO A 117 11.80 -3.94 -2.04
C PRO A 117 11.08 -2.60 -1.80
N MET A 118 10.15 -2.53 -0.85
CA MET A 118 9.45 -1.29 -0.51
C MET A 118 10.38 -0.28 0.17
N PHE A 119 11.23 -0.75 1.08
CA PHE A 119 12.24 0.10 1.72
C PHE A 119 13.31 0.58 0.73
N ASP A 120 13.65 -0.20 -0.30
CA ASP A 120 14.55 0.25 -1.36
C ASP A 120 13.94 1.42 -2.14
N ILE A 121 12.62 1.40 -2.41
CA ILE A 121 11.90 2.55 -2.97
C ILE A 121 11.96 3.74 -2.00
N PHE A 122 11.71 3.53 -0.72
CA PHE A 122 11.72 4.61 0.28
C PHE A 122 13.11 5.27 0.44
N LYS A 123 14.21 4.51 0.28
CA LYS A 123 15.59 5.03 0.31
C LYS A 123 15.90 6.02 -0.79
N GLU A 124 15.15 6.01 -1.89
CA GLU A 124 15.29 7.02 -2.94
C GLU A 124 14.81 8.40 -2.47
N PHE A 125 13.94 8.45 -1.48
CA PHE A 125 13.31 9.68 -0.97
C PHE A 125 13.83 10.13 0.39
N TYR A 126 14.36 9.20 1.20
CA TYR A 126 14.80 9.42 2.56
C TYR A 126 16.18 8.78 2.80
N SER A 127 16.94 9.31 3.75
CA SER A 127 18.16 8.64 4.20
C SER A 127 17.82 7.39 5.03
N VAL A 128 18.77 6.47 5.12
CA VAL A 128 18.61 5.26 5.97
C VAL A 128 18.35 5.66 7.43
N GLY A 129 19.02 6.72 7.91
CA GLY A 129 18.83 7.23 9.28
C GLY A 129 17.40 7.75 9.49
N ASP A 130 16.87 8.51 8.53
CA ASP A 130 15.50 9.02 8.58
C ASP A 130 14.48 7.89 8.57
N LEU A 131 14.65 6.91 7.69
CA LEU A 131 13.76 5.74 7.63
C LEU A 131 13.75 4.95 8.95
N ASN A 132 14.92 4.73 9.55
CA ASN A 132 15.03 4.08 10.85
C ASN A 132 14.29 4.86 11.94
N ASN A 133 14.38 6.19 11.91
CA ASN A 133 13.65 7.04 12.85
C ASN A 133 12.14 7.00 12.58
N MET A 134 11.70 7.02 11.31
CA MET A 134 10.27 6.91 10.94
C MET A 134 9.67 5.59 11.41
N VAL A 135 10.42 4.48 11.30
CA VAL A 135 9.98 3.18 11.83
C VAL A 135 9.92 3.20 13.36
N LYS A 136 10.93 3.72 14.04
CA LYS A 136 10.95 3.83 15.51
C LYS A 136 9.80 4.69 16.05
N LEU A 137 9.44 5.75 15.34
CA LEU A 137 8.34 6.66 15.70
C LEU A 137 6.97 6.12 15.27
N GLY A 138 6.91 4.99 14.57
CA GLY A 138 5.68 4.40 14.06
C GLY A 138 5.02 5.18 12.91
N ILE A 139 5.77 6.06 12.23
CA ILE A 139 5.35 6.76 11.00
C ILE A 139 5.31 5.76 9.85
N ILE A 140 6.28 4.85 9.78
CA ILE A 140 6.25 3.67 8.92
C ILE A 140 6.11 2.46 9.84
N GLU A 141 5.08 1.67 9.62
CA GLU A 141 4.81 0.45 10.37
C GLU A 141 4.77 -0.75 9.43
N VAL A 142 5.49 -1.81 9.80
CA VAL A 142 5.39 -3.11 9.14
C VAL A 142 4.62 -4.04 10.06
N ALA A 143 3.46 -4.51 9.64
CA ALA A 143 2.59 -5.35 10.44
C ALA A 143 2.08 -6.56 9.65
N PRO A 144 2.24 -7.80 10.15
CA PRO A 144 1.56 -8.96 9.58
C PRO A 144 0.06 -8.73 9.53
N LEU A 145 -0.58 -9.18 8.45
CA LEU A 145 -2.02 -9.02 8.27
C LEU A 145 -2.83 -9.52 9.49
N ALA A 146 -2.39 -10.62 10.11
CA ALA A 146 -3.04 -11.17 11.31
C ALA A 146 -3.05 -10.20 12.51
N PHE A 147 -2.09 -9.28 12.61
CA PHE A 147 -1.97 -8.32 13.71
C PHE A 147 -2.77 -7.04 13.51
N MET A 148 -3.50 -6.94 12.42
CA MET A 148 -4.39 -5.81 12.15
C MET A 148 -5.78 -5.98 12.79
N ARG A 149 -6.09 -7.17 13.30
CA ARG A 149 -7.36 -7.44 13.97
C ARG A 149 -7.56 -6.55 15.19
N GLY A 150 -8.76 -5.95 15.34
CA GLY A 150 -9.10 -5.08 16.46
C GLY A 150 -8.54 -3.66 16.39
N ARG A 151 -7.81 -3.33 15.32
CA ARG A 151 -7.27 -1.98 15.10
C ARG A 151 -8.20 -1.18 14.16
N THR A 152 -8.08 0.14 14.22
CA THR A 152 -8.66 1.06 13.24
C THR A 152 -7.57 2.02 12.80
N PHE A 153 -7.42 2.18 11.49
CA PHE A 153 -6.41 3.05 10.89
C PHE A 153 -7.04 4.37 10.49
N HIS A 154 -6.64 5.46 11.13
CA HIS A 154 -7.04 6.82 10.80
C HIS A 154 -5.85 7.58 10.22
N ARG A 155 -6.09 8.45 9.24
CA ARG A 155 -5.06 9.24 8.56
C ARG A 155 -3.85 8.40 8.17
N SER A 156 -4.13 7.23 7.61
CA SER A 156 -3.14 6.21 7.33
C SER A 156 -3.24 5.72 5.89
N PHE A 157 -2.09 5.49 5.26
CA PHE A 157 -1.99 4.78 4.00
C PHE A 157 -1.62 3.34 4.30
N VAL A 158 -2.52 2.42 4.05
CA VAL A 158 -2.31 0.98 4.26
C VAL A 158 -2.03 0.34 2.92
N LEU A 159 -0.82 -0.14 2.71
CA LEU A 159 -0.43 -0.93 1.54
C LEU A 159 -0.44 -2.42 1.89
N ALA A 160 -1.41 -3.13 1.34
CA ALA A 160 -1.59 -4.57 1.47
C ALA A 160 -1.14 -5.26 0.18
N ASP A 161 0.06 -5.82 0.22
CA ASP A 161 0.73 -6.41 -0.93
C ASP A 161 0.50 -7.93 -1.01
N GLU A 162 0.51 -8.49 -2.22
CA GLU A 162 0.33 -9.94 -2.50
C GLU A 162 -0.97 -10.53 -1.92
N MET A 163 -2.04 -9.75 -1.99
CA MET A 163 -3.31 -10.11 -1.35
C MET A 163 -4.06 -11.27 -2.02
N GLN A 164 -3.60 -11.77 -3.19
CA GLN A 164 -4.09 -13.04 -3.75
C GLN A 164 -3.84 -14.23 -2.81
N ASN A 165 -2.91 -14.09 -1.86
CA ASN A 165 -2.61 -15.10 -0.86
C ASN A 165 -3.40 -14.93 0.46
N ALA A 166 -4.26 -13.90 0.56
CA ALA A 166 -5.17 -13.73 1.69
C ALA A 166 -6.39 -14.64 1.58
N SER A 167 -6.91 -15.07 2.73
CA SER A 167 -8.23 -15.73 2.77
C SER A 167 -9.37 -14.70 2.70
N PRO A 168 -10.62 -15.11 2.37
CA PRO A 168 -11.78 -14.21 2.41
C PRO A 168 -11.99 -13.54 3.78
N SER A 169 -11.76 -14.25 4.87
CA SER A 169 -11.86 -13.69 6.22
C SER A 169 -10.77 -12.65 6.52
N GLN A 170 -9.56 -12.84 5.99
CA GLN A 170 -8.48 -11.87 6.11
C GLN A 170 -8.77 -10.61 5.28
N MET A 171 -9.28 -10.77 4.06
CA MET A 171 -9.67 -9.65 3.20
C MET A 171 -10.79 -8.82 3.85
N LEU A 172 -11.85 -9.46 4.36
CA LEU A 172 -12.92 -8.80 5.10
C LEU A 172 -12.39 -8.10 6.36
N MET A 173 -11.55 -8.78 7.13
CA MET A 173 -10.93 -8.21 8.33
C MET A 173 -10.17 -6.94 8.00
N LEU A 174 -9.32 -6.92 6.97
CA LEU A 174 -8.52 -5.77 6.58
C LEU A 174 -9.40 -4.60 6.12
N THR A 175 -10.31 -4.84 5.18
CA THR A 175 -11.16 -3.78 4.60
C THR A 175 -12.02 -3.07 5.63
N THR A 176 -12.41 -3.77 6.69
CA THR A 176 -13.20 -3.20 7.81
C THR A 176 -12.35 -2.46 8.85
N ARG A 177 -11.04 -2.33 8.65
CA ARG A 177 -10.13 -1.58 9.57
C ARG A 177 -9.92 -0.13 9.17
N MET A 178 -10.40 0.28 8.01
CA MET A 178 -10.18 1.62 7.50
C MET A 178 -11.04 2.64 8.25
N GLY A 179 -10.38 3.62 8.85
CA GLY A 179 -10.98 4.77 9.53
C GLY A 179 -10.98 6.02 8.63
N GLN A 180 -11.31 7.16 9.23
CA GLN A 180 -11.39 8.43 8.52
C GLN A 180 -10.03 8.86 7.93
N GLU A 181 -10.07 9.52 6.78
CA GLU A 181 -8.91 10.09 6.09
C GLU A 181 -7.81 9.05 5.83
N SER A 182 -8.22 7.81 5.57
CA SER A 182 -7.28 6.72 5.31
C SER A 182 -7.50 6.11 3.95
N LYS A 183 -6.44 5.61 3.36
CA LYS A 183 -6.43 4.92 2.08
C LYS A 183 -5.92 3.50 2.24
N LEU A 184 -6.65 2.55 1.67
CA LEU A 184 -6.24 1.16 1.52
C LEU A 184 -5.87 0.90 0.07
N VAL A 185 -4.65 0.48 -0.13
CA VAL A 185 -4.18 0.00 -1.43
C VAL A 185 -3.93 -1.50 -1.33
N VAL A 186 -4.60 -2.24 -2.19
CA VAL A 186 -4.48 -3.69 -2.30
C VAL A 186 -3.80 -4.01 -3.60
N THR A 187 -2.69 -4.74 -3.55
CA THR A 187 -2.01 -5.24 -4.76
C THR A 187 -2.08 -6.76 -4.81
N GLY A 188 -2.11 -7.32 -6.01
CA GLY A 188 -2.09 -8.76 -6.20
C GLY A 188 -2.02 -9.19 -7.65
N ASP A 189 -1.65 -10.45 -7.83
CA ASP A 189 -1.70 -11.16 -9.11
C ASP A 189 -2.53 -12.44 -8.95
N LEU A 190 -3.70 -12.46 -9.55
CA LEU A 190 -4.61 -13.61 -9.44
C LEU A 190 -4.08 -14.89 -10.11
N ASN A 191 -3.09 -14.76 -10.99
CA ASN A 191 -2.45 -15.89 -11.68
C ASN A 191 -1.31 -16.50 -10.84
N GLN A 192 -0.79 -15.76 -9.85
CA GLN A 192 0.29 -16.18 -8.94
C GLN A 192 -0.23 -16.55 -7.55
N SER A 193 -1.46 -17.04 -7.44
CA SER A 193 -2.05 -17.38 -6.16
C SER A 193 -1.69 -18.81 -5.73
N ASP A 194 -1.16 -18.95 -4.53
CA ASP A 194 -0.97 -20.24 -3.85
C ASP A 194 -2.29 -20.81 -3.31
N ARG A 195 -3.40 -20.04 -3.38
CA ARG A 195 -4.72 -20.37 -2.85
C ARG A 195 -5.79 -20.44 -3.93
N TYR A 196 -5.84 -21.52 -4.69
CA TYR A 196 -6.78 -21.68 -5.80
C TYR A 196 -8.27 -21.56 -5.39
N GLU A 197 -8.69 -22.24 -4.34
CA GLU A 197 -10.10 -22.33 -3.94
C GLU A 197 -10.50 -21.30 -2.86
N ASN A 198 -9.55 -20.78 -2.08
CA ASN A 198 -9.81 -19.90 -0.94
C ASN A 198 -9.10 -18.55 -1.06
N ASN A 199 -9.06 -18.01 -2.26
CA ASN A 199 -8.45 -16.72 -2.57
C ASN A 199 -9.38 -15.57 -2.20
N GLY A 200 -9.02 -14.82 -1.16
CA GLY A 200 -9.81 -13.71 -0.63
C GLY A 200 -9.93 -12.53 -1.56
N LEU A 201 -8.89 -12.24 -2.36
CA LEU A 201 -8.92 -11.16 -3.34
C LEU A 201 -9.90 -11.49 -4.47
N ARG A 202 -9.85 -12.71 -5.03
CA ARG A 202 -10.80 -13.18 -6.04
C ARG A 202 -12.23 -13.18 -5.50
N HIS A 203 -12.43 -13.66 -4.27
CA HIS A 203 -13.74 -13.63 -3.62
C HIS A 203 -14.28 -12.19 -3.47
N PHE A 204 -13.43 -11.26 -3.06
CA PHE A 204 -13.80 -9.85 -2.96
C PHE A 204 -14.21 -9.27 -4.32
N LEU A 205 -13.44 -9.52 -5.39
CA LEU A 205 -13.74 -9.03 -6.73
C LEU A 205 -15.06 -9.57 -7.25
N ASN A 206 -15.33 -10.86 -7.09
CA ASN A 206 -16.61 -11.46 -7.48
C ASN A 206 -17.79 -10.78 -6.75
N LYS A 207 -17.66 -10.55 -5.43
CA LYS A 207 -18.68 -9.85 -4.64
C LYS A 207 -18.82 -8.38 -5.03
N PHE A 208 -17.74 -7.73 -5.39
CA PHE A 208 -17.76 -6.36 -5.89
C PHE A 208 -18.50 -6.26 -7.23
N ASP A 209 -18.29 -7.20 -8.15
CA ASP A 209 -18.99 -7.26 -9.43
C ASP A 209 -20.48 -7.57 -9.27
N GLU A 210 -20.85 -8.51 -8.38
CA GLU A 210 -22.25 -8.77 -8.01
C GLU A 210 -22.91 -7.48 -7.47
N TYR A 211 -22.21 -6.75 -6.60
CA TYR A 211 -22.70 -5.49 -6.04
C TYR A 211 -22.88 -4.42 -7.12
N ARG A 212 -21.89 -4.27 -8.02
CA ARG A 212 -21.92 -3.34 -9.16
C ARG A 212 -23.08 -3.64 -10.09
N PHE A 213 -23.32 -4.90 -10.39
CA PHE A 213 -24.44 -5.34 -11.21
C PHE A 213 -25.79 -5.00 -10.55
N LYS A 214 -25.92 -5.23 -9.24
CA LYS A 214 -27.17 -5.03 -8.51
C LYS A 214 -27.53 -3.56 -8.25
N TYR A 215 -26.55 -2.72 -7.93
CA TYR A 215 -26.78 -1.36 -7.42
C TYR A 215 -26.30 -0.25 -8.34
N GLY A 216 -25.71 -0.60 -9.46
CA GLY A 216 -25.18 0.34 -10.45
C GLY A 216 -23.70 0.69 -10.23
N HIS A 217 -23.09 1.12 -11.31
CA HIS A 217 -21.65 1.39 -11.40
C HIS A 217 -21.22 2.52 -10.46
N ASP A 218 -21.92 3.65 -10.50
CA ASP A 218 -21.56 4.84 -9.70
C ASP A 218 -21.57 4.57 -8.20
N LYS A 219 -22.54 3.78 -7.72
CA LYS A 219 -22.62 3.43 -6.30
C LYS A 219 -21.49 2.50 -5.87
N ALA A 220 -21.14 1.53 -6.70
CA ALA A 220 -20.06 0.60 -6.43
C ALA A 220 -18.70 1.30 -6.43
N LEU A 221 -18.47 2.19 -7.39
CA LEU A 221 -17.21 2.91 -7.55
C LEU A 221 -17.05 4.15 -6.65
N LYS A 222 -18.04 4.49 -5.83
CA LYS A 222 -17.97 5.69 -5.00
C LYS A 222 -16.71 5.76 -4.14
N TYR A 223 -16.32 4.64 -3.53
CA TYR A 223 -15.19 4.56 -2.59
C TYR A 223 -14.10 3.59 -3.02
N ILE A 224 -14.33 2.81 -4.08
CA ILE A 224 -13.47 1.69 -4.48
C ILE A 224 -13.16 1.82 -5.97
N ASP A 225 -11.87 1.75 -6.31
CA ASP A 225 -11.43 1.55 -7.68
C ASP A 225 -10.74 0.20 -7.83
N VAL A 226 -10.93 -0.44 -8.96
CA VAL A 226 -10.22 -1.65 -9.37
C VAL A 226 -9.52 -1.36 -10.70
N ILE A 227 -8.19 -1.43 -10.68
CA ILE A 227 -7.33 -1.16 -11.83
C ILE A 227 -6.64 -2.45 -12.23
N GLU A 228 -6.83 -2.86 -13.47
CA GLU A 228 -6.20 -4.04 -14.04
C GLU A 228 -5.03 -3.65 -14.93
N MET A 229 -3.85 -4.13 -14.57
CA MET A 229 -2.64 -4.02 -15.36
C MET A 229 -2.39 -5.34 -16.10
N ASN A 230 -1.74 -5.27 -17.23
CA ASN A 230 -1.46 -6.42 -18.08
C ASN A 230 0.04 -6.51 -18.43
N SER A 231 0.42 -7.45 -19.27
CA SER A 231 1.81 -7.62 -19.72
C SER A 231 2.40 -6.38 -20.40
N GLY A 232 1.57 -5.57 -21.08
CA GLY A 232 2.00 -4.31 -21.68
C GLY A 232 2.40 -3.23 -20.67
N ASP A 233 2.03 -3.39 -19.39
CA ASP A 233 2.43 -2.48 -18.31
C ASP A 233 3.77 -2.86 -17.66
N ILE A 234 4.36 -3.99 -18.07
CA ILE A 234 5.65 -4.44 -17.56
C ILE A 234 6.76 -3.59 -18.19
N CYS A 235 7.27 -2.63 -17.42
CA CYS A 235 8.37 -1.77 -17.85
C CYS A 235 9.71 -2.41 -17.49
N ARG A 236 10.17 -3.34 -18.31
CA ARG A 236 11.47 -4.01 -18.14
C ARG A 236 12.57 -3.27 -18.92
N SER A 237 13.82 -3.47 -18.48
CA SER A 237 14.95 -3.00 -19.28
C SER A 237 15.04 -3.80 -20.58
N PRO A 238 15.59 -3.24 -21.68
CA PRO A 238 15.78 -3.98 -22.94
C PRO A 238 16.54 -5.30 -22.73
N PHE A 239 17.49 -5.33 -21.81
CA PHE A 239 18.22 -6.55 -21.44
C PHE A 239 17.29 -7.63 -20.88
N VAL A 240 16.42 -7.28 -19.91
CA VAL A 240 15.47 -8.23 -19.32
C VAL A 240 14.48 -8.74 -20.36
N SER A 241 13.97 -7.86 -21.24
CA SER A 241 13.12 -8.27 -22.34
C SER A 241 13.80 -9.29 -23.26
N SER A 242 15.07 -9.04 -23.64
CA SER A 242 15.83 -9.98 -24.46
C SER A 242 16.06 -11.33 -23.78
N ILE A 243 16.29 -11.37 -22.48
CA ILE A 243 16.44 -12.64 -21.74
C ILE A 243 15.12 -13.43 -21.74
N LEU A 244 13.99 -12.76 -21.59
CA LEU A 244 12.69 -13.44 -21.60
C LEU A 244 12.35 -13.99 -22.99
N ASP A 245 12.67 -13.22 -24.04
CA ASP A 245 12.52 -13.70 -25.42
C ASP A 245 13.38 -14.95 -25.66
N ILE A 246 14.63 -14.97 -25.15
CA ILE A 246 15.52 -16.13 -25.26
C ILE A 246 14.96 -17.35 -24.50
N LEU A 247 14.32 -17.12 -23.34
CA LEU A 247 13.78 -18.19 -22.49
C LEU A 247 12.36 -18.61 -22.93
N GLY A 248 11.72 -17.89 -23.86
CA GLY A 248 10.35 -18.17 -24.29
C GLY A 248 9.28 -17.79 -23.24
N GLU A 249 9.60 -16.84 -22.36
CA GLU A 249 8.77 -16.38 -21.24
C GLU A 249 7.99 -15.07 -21.56
N THR A 250 7.69 -14.81 -22.84
CA THR A 250 6.94 -13.60 -23.29
C THR A 250 5.45 -13.86 -23.44
#